data_569d6dc5b65eb59251e2fe0bb4585232
#
_entry.id   569d6dc5b65eb59251e2fe0bb4585232
#
_cell.length_a   1.000
_cell.length_b   1.000
_cell.length_c   1.000
_cell.angle_alpha   90.00
_cell.angle_beta   90.00
_cell.angle_gamma   90.00
#
_symmetry.space_group_name_H-M   'P 1'
#
loop_
_entity.id
_entity.type
_entity.pdbx_description
1 polymer ?
#
loop_
_entity_poly.entity_id
_entity_poly.type
_entity_poly.pdbx_seq_one_letter_code
_entity_poly.pdbx_strand_id
1 'polypeptide(L)'
;GQWLEAPPIEGSLVVNVGDLLSHWTDGAYKSTPHRVINSSGYERLSIVLAYDPNPETVIDPRSVIGANYKGHQEDHFLRGSNTWPNFVPQLEALGNVYLTQAHEVAYHLMRGFALGLGLREDFFLKTTEKPLSRASLVYYPNQEDTDPNQFGVGPHTDFGTLTLLCQDQVGGLQVQDTNGQWLEAPPIEGSLVVNVGDLLSHWTDGAYKSTPHRVINSSGY
;
A
#
# COMPACT_ATOMS: atom_id res chain seq x y z
N GLY A 1 -4.90 3.96 25.35
CA GLY A 1 -3.44 4.08 25.35
C GLY A 1 -3.01 5.53 25.31
N GLN A 2 -1.88 5.84 25.94
CA GLN A 2 -1.30 7.19 25.92
C GLN A 2 -0.28 7.28 24.78
N TRP A 3 -0.33 8.35 23.99
CA TRP A 3 0.67 8.65 22.99
C TRP A 3 1.93 9.20 23.66
N LEU A 4 3.08 8.66 23.29
CA LEU A 4 4.40 9.13 23.73
C LEU A 4 5.14 9.71 22.53
N GLU A 5 5.90 10.77 22.77
CA GLU A 5 6.77 11.34 21.76
C GLU A 5 8.05 10.53 21.62
N ALA A 6 8.51 10.37 20.38
CA ALA A 6 9.82 9.82 20.05
C ALA A 6 10.67 10.94 19.44
N PRO A 7 11.33 11.77 20.25
CA PRO A 7 12.13 12.89 19.75
C PRO A 7 13.33 12.38 18.96
N PRO A 8 13.78 13.13 17.95
CA PRO A 8 14.97 12.76 17.20
C PRO A 8 16.20 12.85 18.09
N ILE A 9 17.05 11.82 18.05
CA ILE A 9 18.34 11.77 18.76
C ILE A 9 19.42 11.67 17.69
N GLU A 10 20.38 12.58 17.70
CA GLU A 10 21.45 12.61 16.70
C GLU A 10 22.22 11.28 16.68
N GLY A 11 22.47 10.76 15.47
CA GLY A 11 23.18 9.50 15.27
C GLY A 11 22.39 8.24 15.63
N SER A 12 21.09 8.37 15.89
CA SER A 12 20.22 7.24 16.23
C SER A 12 19.21 6.91 15.12
N LEU A 13 18.65 5.71 15.21
CA LEU A 13 17.51 5.26 14.41
C LEU A 13 16.36 4.90 15.35
N VAL A 14 15.15 5.24 14.97
CA VAL A 14 13.95 4.69 15.60
C VAL A 14 13.65 3.35 14.94
N VAL A 15 13.57 2.30 15.73
CA VAL A 15 13.22 0.96 15.26
C VAL A 15 11.88 0.56 15.86
N ASN A 16 10.95 0.18 15.02
CA ASN A 16 9.68 -0.38 15.46
C ASN A 16 9.46 -1.76 14.84
N VAL A 17 8.79 -2.61 15.57
CA VAL A 17 8.35 -3.91 15.11
C VAL A 17 7.14 -3.72 14.19
N GLY A 18 7.19 -4.31 13.01
CA GLY A 18 6.05 -4.35 12.10
C GLY A 18 5.09 -5.51 12.44
N ASP A 19 3.91 -5.44 11.82
CA ASP A 19 2.85 -6.43 12.04
C ASP A 19 3.28 -7.84 11.67
N LEU A 20 4.10 -7.99 10.62
CA LEU A 20 4.58 -9.28 10.15
C LEU A 20 5.42 -9.99 11.22
N LEU A 21 6.37 -9.29 11.86
CA LEU A 21 7.18 -9.88 12.93
C LEU A 21 6.34 -10.13 14.18
N SER A 22 5.39 -9.25 14.48
CA SER A 22 4.44 -9.45 15.58
C SER A 22 3.64 -10.75 15.37
N HIS A 23 3.10 -10.95 14.18
CA HIS A 23 2.38 -12.18 13.82
C HIS A 23 3.31 -13.41 13.87
N TRP A 24 4.49 -13.34 13.25
CA TRP A 24 5.44 -14.45 13.20
C TRP A 24 5.88 -14.94 14.58
N THR A 25 5.85 -14.04 15.55
CA THR A 25 6.22 -14.34 16.94
C THR A 25 5.02 -14.53 17.87
N ASP A 26 3.80 -14.66 17.32
CA ASP A 26 2.54 -14.78 18.08
C ASP A 26 2.39 -13.67 19.15
N GLY A 27 2.78 -12.44 18.78
CA GLY A 27 2.68 -11.28 19.66
C GLY A 27 3.77 -11.20 20.74
N ALA A 28 4.81 -12.06 20.71
CA ALA A 28 5.96 -11.93 21.60
C ALA A 28 6.68 -10.59 21.37
N TYR A 29 6.78 -10.16 20.11
CA TYR A 29 7.11 -8.79 19.73
C TYR A 29 5.83 -8.10 19.27
N LYS A 30 5.55 -6.94 19.82
CA LYS A 30 4.31 -6.21 19.52
C LYS A 30 4.57 -5.14 18.47
N SER A 31 3.74 -5.13 17.42
CA SER A 31 3.66 -3.99 16.52
C SER A 31 3.01 -2.82 17.27
N THR A 32 3.72 -1.71 17.31
CA THR A 32 3.29 -0.54 18.07
C THR A 32 2.64 0.48 17.13
N PRO A 33 1.36 0.83 17.34
CA PRO A 33 0.75 1.92 16.61
C PRO A 33 1.57 3.20 16.76
N HIS A 34 1.84 3.84 15.64
CA HIS A 34 2.60 5.08 15.61
C HIS A 34 2.02 6.05 14.58
N ARG A 35 2.29 7.31 14.77
CA ARG A 35 1.86 8.38 13.88
C ARG A 35 2.88 9.50 13.83
N VAL A 36 2.81 10.31 12.81
CA VAL A 36 3.61 11.52 12.68
C VAL A 36 2.69 12.73 12.74
N ILE A 37 3.02 13.68 13.60
CA ILE A 37 2.39 14.99 13.66
C ILE A 37 3.48 16.00 13.32
N ASN A 38 3.32 16.72 12.21
CA ASN A 38 4.24 17.81 11.88
C ASN A 38 3.68 19.13 12.42
N SER A 39 4.01 19.42 13.66
CA SER A 39 3.65 20.68 14.34
C SER A 39 4.71 21.75 14.25
N SER A 40 5.83 21.50 13.55
CA SER A 40 6.99 22.38 13.55
C SER A 40 6.83 23.65 12.69
N GLY A 41 5.86 23.66 11.76
CA GLY A 41 5.73 24.74 10.75
C GLY A 41 6.79 24.71 9.64
N TYR A 42 7.71 23.71 9.67
CA TYR A 42 8.74 23.50 8.66
C TYR A 42 8.54 22.18 7.93
N GLU A 43 9.15 22.06 6.76
CA GLU A 43 9.22 20.80 6.05
C GLU A 43 9.94 19.74 6.90
N ARG A 44 9.45 18.50 6.83
CA ARG A 44 10.00 17.36 7.57
C ARG A 44 10.34 16.24 6.58
N LEU A 45 11.58 15.79 6.62
CA LEU A 45 12.04 14.62 5.88
C LEU A 45 12.26 13.45 6.85
N SER A 46 11.85 12.27 6.45
CA SER A 46 12.24 11.01 7.12
C SER A 46 12.55 9.96 6.07
N ILE A 47 13.55 9.13 6.36
CA ILE A 47 13.90 7.98 5.53
C ILE A 47 13.48 6.74 6.29
N VAL A 48 12.65 5.92 5.66
CA VAL A 48 12.12 4.68 6.25
C VAL A 48 12.68 3.51 5.47
N LEU A 49 13.29 2.56 6.19
CA LEU A 49 13.63 1.24 5.66
C LEU A 49 12.64 0.22 6.21
N ALA A 50 11.83 -0.36 5.35
CA ALA A 50 11.05 -1.55 5.67
C ALA A 50 11.91 -2.79 5.35
N TYR A 51 12.15 -3.62 6.35
CA TYR A 51 12.96 -4.83 6.21
C TYR A 51 12.07 -6.05 6.35
N ASP A 52 11.81 -6.70 5.25
CA ASP A 52 10.94 -7.87 5.14
C ASP A 52 11.73 -9.14 4.81
N PRO A 53 11.24 -10.33 5.16
CA PRO A 53 11.84 -11.60 4.75
C PRO A 53 11.72 -11.79 3.23
N ASN A 54 12.41 -12.82 2.72
CA ASN A 54 12.30 -13.19 1.31
C ASN A 54 10.83 -13.48 0.93
N PRO A 55 10.42 -13.18 -0.30
CA PRO A 55 9.04 -13.39 -0.76
C PRO A 55 8.50 -14.82 -0.57
N GLU A 56 9.37 -15.82 -0.62
CA GLU A 56 9.01 -17.24 -0.49
C GLU A 56 8.97 -17.70 0.97
N THR A 57 9.28 -16.81 1.92
CA THR A 57 9.31 -17.18 3.34
C THR A 57 7.89 -17.40 3.86
N VAL A 58 7.65 -18.59 4.36
CA VAL A 58 6.38 -18.91 5.04
C VAL A 58 6.42 -18.32 6.45
N ILE A 59 5.49 -17.43 6.73
CA ILE A 59 5.33 -16.82 8.05
C ILE A 59 4.41 -17.72 8.89
N ASP A 60 5.03 -18.62 9.63
CA ASP A 60 4.33 -19.56 10.50
C ASP A 60 4.82 -19.35 11.94
N PRO A 61 3.97 -18.84 12.85
CA PRO A 61 4.33 -18.65 14.25
C PRO A 61 4.85 -19.92 14.93
N ARG A 62 4.35 -21.09 14.53
CA ARG A 62 4.78 -22.38 15.08
C ARG A 62 6.26 -22.64 14.82
N SER A 63 6.81 -22.12 13.76
CA SER A 63 8.25 -22.25 13.43
C SER A 63 9.14 -21.49 14.41
N VAL A 64 8.62 -20.45 15.05
CA VAL A 64 9.38 -19.57 15.96
C VAL A 64 9.13 -19.96 17.43
N ILE A 65 7.87 -20.12 17.81
CA ILE A 65 7.49 -20.34 19.22
C ILE A 65 7.12 -21.81 19.53
N GLY A 66 7.08 -22.68 18.51
CA GLY A 66 6.91 -24.13 18.68
C GLY A 66 5.66 -24.50 19.46
N ALA A 67 5.82 -25.36 20.48
CA ALA A 67 4.70 -25.83 21.30
C ALA A 67 4.02 -24.75 22.16
N ASN A 68 4.60 -23.56 22.26
CA ASN A 68 4.01 -22.44 23.00
C ASN A 68 2.99 -21.65 22.18
N TYR A 69 2.79 -22.02 20.93
CA TYR A 69 1.78 -21.38 20.07
C TYR A 69 0.37 -21.61 20.63
N LYS A 70 -0.28 -20.51 20.98
CA LYS A 70 -1.62 -20.54 21.59
C LYS A 70 -2.74 -20.33 20.59
N GLY A 71 -2.40 -19.91 19.35
CA GLY A 71 -3.36 -19.54 18.34
C GLY A 71 -4.17 -18.32 18.77
N HIS A 72 -3.92 -17.18 18.18
CA HIS A 72 -4.83 -16.04 18.36
C HIS A 72 -6.04 -16.25 17.45
N GLN A 73 -7.24 -16.33 18.02
CA GLN A 73 -8.49 -16.50 17.27
C GLN A 73 -8.89 -15.25 16.46
N GLU A 74 -8.15 -14.17 16.55
CA GLU A 74 -8.41 -12.91 15.86
C GLU A 74 -7.33 -12.58 14.83
N ASP A 75 -6.88 -13.56 14.05
CA ASP A 75 -5.96 -13.31 12.96
C ASP A 75 -6.65 -12.61 11.79
N HIS A 76 -7.05 -11.36 11.99
CA HIS A 76 -7.35 -10.43 10.90
C HIS A 76 -6.10 -10.02 10.11
N PHE A 77 -4.95 -10.60 10.41
CA PHE A 77 -3.63 -10.17 9.96
C PHE A 77 -2.95 -11.10 8.98
N LEU A 78 -3.66 -11.58 8.01
CA LEU A 78 -3.01 -12.18 6.86
C LEU A 78 -2.70 -11.14 5.78
N ARG A 79 -2.10 -10.05 6.21
CA ARG A 79 -1.69 -8.95 5.34
C ARG A 79 -0.25 -9.08 4.84
N GLY A 80 0.33 -10.24 4.90
CA GLY A 80 1.60 -10.51 4.26
C GLY A 80 1.37 -11.33 3.00
N SER A 81 1.96 -10.94 1.88
CA SER A 81 1.89 -11.66 0.62
C SER A 81 2.21 -13.16 0.76
N ASN A 82 2.96 -13.54 1.78
CA ASN A 82 3.49 -14.88 1.96
C ASN A 82 2.66 -15.77 2.89
N THR A 83 1.60 -15.24 3.52
CA THR A 83 0.71 -16.00 4.40
C THR A 83 -0.63 -16.36 3.79
N TRP A 84 -0.96 -15.79 2.65
CA TRP A 84 -2.21 -16.04 1.91
C TRP A 84 -2.43 -17.53 1.62
N PRO A 85 -1.43 -18.29 1.17
CA PRO A 85 -1.60 -19.67 0.76
C PRO A 85 -2.19 -20.60 1.82
N ASN A 86 -1.83 -20.38 3.05
CA ASN A 86 -2.13 -21.33 4.12
C ASN A 86 -3.43 -21.04 4.87
N PHE A 87 -4.03 -19.88 4.65
CA PHE A 87 -5.17 -19.45 5.46
C PHE A 87 -6.52 -19.59 4.78
N VAL A 88 -6.61 -19.18 3.53
CA VAL A 88 -7.84 -19.33 2.72
C VAL A 88 -7.45 -19.72 1.30
N PRO A 89 -7.42 -21.02 0.97
CA PRO A 89 -7.00 -21.47 -0.37
C PRO A 89 -7.76 -20.83 -1.51
N GLN A 90 -9.03 -20.49 -1.30
CA GLN A 90 -9.84 -19.79 -2.30
C GLN A 90 -9.36 -18.35 -2.51
N LEU A 91 -8.91 -17.68 -1.46
CA LEU A 91 -8.40 -16.30 -1.55
C LEU A 91 -7.02 -16.27 -2.21
N GLU A 92 -6.18 -17.27 -1.97
CA GLU A 92 -4.93 -17.45 -2.71
C GLU A 92 -5.17 -17.62 -4.20
N ALA A 93 -6.05 -18.53 -4.57
CA ALA A 93 -6.36 -18.78 -5.98
C ALA A 93 -6.88 -17.51 -6.67
N LEU A 94 -7.80 -16.78 -6.03
CA LEU A 94 -8.32 -15.51 -6.52
C LEU A 94 -7.23 -14.43 -6.58
N GLY A 95 -6.38 -14.34 -5.55
CA GLY A 95 -5.27 -13.40 -5.49
C GLY A 95 -4.26 -13.64 -6.60
N ASN A 96 -3.91 -14.89 -6.88
CA ASN A 96 -2.99 -15.25 -7.96
C ASN A 96 -3.59 -14.95 -9.33
N VAL A 97 -4.88 -15.24 -9.56
CA VAL A 97 -5.58 -14.88 -10.80
C VAL A 97 -5.61 -13.37 -10.98
N TYR A 98 -5.99 -12.62 -9.94
CA TYR A 98 -6.02 -11.16 -9.98
C TYR A 98 -4.65 -10.56 -10.26
N LEU A 99 -3.60 -11.00 -9.55
CA LEU A 99 -2.23 -10.53 -9.78
C LEU A 99 -1.74 -10.81 -11.20
N THR A 100 -2.00 -12.01 -11.73
CA THR A 100 -1.62 -12.34 -13.11
C THR A 100 -2.29 -11.41 -14.10
N GLN A 101 -3.60 -11.21 -13.97
CA GLN A 101 -4.34 -10.32 -14.87
C GLN A 101 -3.93 -8.85 -14.70
N ALA A 102 -3.71 -8.40 -13.46
CA ALA A 102 -3.22 -7.06 -13.19
C ALA A 102 -1.83 -6.80 -13.79
N HIS A 103 -0.93 -7.79 -13.74
CA HIS A 103 0.38 -7.71 -14.41
C HIS A 103 0.23 -7.58 -15.93
N GLU A 104 -0.67 -8.32 -16.57
CA GLU A 104 -0.94 -8.18 -18.00
C GLU A 104 -1.42 -6.78 -18.36
N VAL A 105 -2.34 -6.23 -17.56
CA VAL A 105 -2.81 -4.85 -17.75
C VAL A 105 -1.65 -3.86 -17.58
N ALA A 106 -0.88 -3.99 -16.50
CA ALA A 106 0.28 -3.13 -16.24
C ALA A 106 1.31 -3.21 -17.39
N TYR A 107 1.58 -4.41 -17.90
CA TYR A 107 2.46 -4.62 -19.05
C TYR A 107 2.00 -3.82 -20.28
N HIS A 108 0.71 -3.88 -20.61
CA HIS A 108 0.16 -3.13 -21.75
C HIS A 108 0.17 -1.62 -21.50
N LEU A 109 -0.09 -1.17 -20.28
CA LEU A 109 0.00 0.24 -19.91
C LEU A 109 1.43 0.77 -20.05
N MET A 110 2.44 0.02 -19.59
CA MET A 110 3.84 0.42 -19.71
C MET A 110 4.28 0.54 -21.17
N ARG A 111 3.78 -0.32 -22.07
CA ARG A 111 3.97 -0.16 -23.53
C ARG A 111 3.34 1.15 -24.03
N GLY A 112 2.09 1.43 -23.59
CA GLY A 112 1.41 2.66 -23.93
C GLY A 112 2.16 3.90 -23.47
N PHE A 113 2.69 3.89 -22.23
CA PHE A 113 3.50 4.99 -21.71
C PHE A 113 4.80 5.20 -22.52
N ALA A 114 5.47 4.13 -22.93
CA ALA A 114 6.65 4.25 -23.78
C ALA A 114 6.31 4.90 -25.14
N LEU A 115 5.25 4.43 -25.79
CA LEU A 115 4.79 4.99 -27.06
C LEU A 115 4.35 6.45 -26.93
N GLY A 116 3.67 6.82 -25.84
CA GLY A 116 3.28 8.21 -25.56
C GLY A 116 4.45 9.17 -25.45
N LEU A 117 5.64 8.67 -25.08
CA LEU A 117 6.90 9.41 -25.04
C LEU A 117 7.71 9.34 -26.36
N GLY A 118 7.17 8.69 -27.40
CA GLY A 118 7.91 8.46 -28.65
C GLY A 118 9.04 7.44 -28.52
N LEU A 119 9.05 6.64 -27.46
CA LEU A 119 10.04 5.59 -27.23
C LEU A 119 9.59 4.27 -27.88
N ARG A 120 10.52 3.31 -27.97
CA ARG A 120 10.13 1.95 -28.35
C ARG A 120 9.18 1.37 -27.32
N GLU A 121 8.17 0.63 -27.75
CA GLU A 121 7.14 0.06 -26.87
C GLU A 121 7.69 -0.87 -25.76
N ASP A 122 8.84 -1.48 -25.98
CA ASP A 122 9.51 -2.38 -25.03
C ASP A 122 10.47 -1.65 -24.07
N PHE A 123 10.55 -0.32 -24.13
CA PHE A 123 11.54 0.45 -23.40
C PHE A 123 11.50 0.17 -21.89
N PHE A 124 10.34 0.27 -21.28
CA PHE A 124 10.18 -0.01 -19.85
C PHE A 124 10.15 -1.50 -19.52
N LEU A 125 9.73 -2.34 -20.46
CA LEU A 125 9.53 -3.77 -20.20
C LEU A 125 10.82 -4.52 -19.90
N LYS A 126 11.94 -4.08 -20.45
CA LYS A 126 13.27 -4.67 -20.17
C LYS A 126 13.67 -4.58 -18.70
N THR A 127 13.11 -3.63 -17.98
CA THR A 127 13.39 -3.40 -16.55
C THR A 127 12.31 -3.95 -15.64
N THR A 128 11.22 -4.47 -16.21
CA THR A 128 10.06 -5.01 -15.47
C THR A 128 9.80 -6.49 -15.76
N GLU A 129 10.82 -7.23 -16.21
CA GLU A 129 10.71 -8.69 -16.43
C GLU A 129 10.42 -9.46 -15.11
N LYS A 130 10.90 -8.93 -14.00
CA LYS A 130 10.64 -9.46 -12.65
C LYS A 130 10.18 -8.32 -11.74
N PRO A 131 8.96 -7.84 -11.94
CA PRO A 131 8.47 -6.68 -11.20
C PRO A 131 8.31 -7.00 -9.73
N LEU A 132 8.73 -6.06 -8.87
CA LEU A 132 8.38 -6.10 -7.47
C LEU A 132 6.95 -5.54 -7.33
N SER A 133 5.98 -6.43 -7.24
CA SER A 133 4.57 -6.06 -7.13
C SER A 133 4.01 -6.45 -5.78
N ARG A 134 3.16 -5.59 -5.23
CA ARG A 134 2.43 -5.84 -3.99
C ARG A 134 0.94 -5.64 -4.25
N ALA A 135 0.12 -6.60 -3.84
CA ALA A 135 -1.32 -6.43 -3.74
C ALA A 135 -1.71 -6.20 -2.27
N SER A 136 -2.63 -5.28 -2.05
CA SER A 136 -3.18 -4.99 -0.74
C SER A 136 -4.70 -5.02 -0.81
N LEU A 137 -5.34 -5.71 0.12
CA LEU A 137 -6.77 -5.57 0.38
C LEU A 137 -6.93 -4.53 1.48
N VAL A 138 -7.60 -3.43 1.17
CA VAL A 138 -7.79 -2.34 2.10
C VAL A 138 -9.25 -2.29 2.49
N TYR A 139 -9.52 -2.41 3.77
CA TYR A 139 -10.85 -2.30 4.35
C TYR A 139 -10.96 -1.01 5.14
N TYR A 140 -11.99 -0.24 4.85
CA TYR A 140 -12.34 0.98 5.55
C TYR A 140 -13.58 0.72 6.40
N PRO A 141 -13.43 0.57 7.74
CA PRO A 141 -14.58 0.35 8.60
C PRO A 141 -15.50 1.58 8.61
N ASN A 142 -16.78 1.37 8.91
CA ASN A 142 -17.72 2.46 9.11
C ASN A 142 -17.19 3.43 10.20
N GLN A 143 -17.29 4.71 9.94
CA GLN A 143 -16.89 5.78 10.86
C GLN A 143 -18.14 6.50 11.34
N GLU A 144 -18.51 6.29 12.62
CA GLU A 144 -19.69 6.90 13.25
C GLU A 144 -19.49 8.40 13.53
N ASP A 145 -18.23 8.83 13.77
CA ASP A 145 -17.87 10.23 14.01
C ASP A 145 -17.24 10.85 12.74
N THR A 146 -17.97 11.74 12.11
CA THR A 146 -17.51 12.47 10.94
C THR A 146 -16.69 13.70 11.35
N ASP A 147 -15.45 13.51 11.78
CA ASP A 147 -14.48 14.60 11.74
C ASP A 147 -14.15 14.86 10.25
N PRO A 148 -14.42 16.05 9.70
CA PRO A 148 -14.13 16.38 8.31
C PRO A 148 -12.65 16.26 7.96
N ASN A 149 -11.76 16.15 8.94
CA ASN A 149 -10.34 15.90 8.76
C ASN A 149 -9.94 14.42 8.91
N GLN A 150 -10.89 13.53 9.13
CA GLN A 150 -10.64 12.11 9.22
C GLN A 150 -10.74 11.47 7.84
N PHE A 151 -9.60 11.00 7.34
CA PHE A 151 -9.51 10.31 6.06
C PHE A 151 -9.45 8.79 6.28
N GLY A 152 -9.99 8.03 5.33
CA GLY A 152 -9.65 6.60 5.21
C GLY A 152 -8.17 6.43 4.91
N VAL A 153 -7.66 7.20 3.93
CA VAL A 153 -6.23 7.40 3.65
C VAL A 153 -6.02 8.88 3.37
N GLY A 154 -5.07 9.50 4.10
CA GLY A 154 -4.71 10.91 3.90
C GLY A 154 -4.10 11.19 2.53
N PRO A 155 -3.99 12.46 2.13
CA PRO A 155 -3.36 12.85 0.87
C PRO A 155 -1.94 12.30 0.74
N HIS A 156 -1.65 11.61 -0.38
CA HIS A 156 -0.34 11.02 -0.67
C HIS A 156 -0.17 10.79 -2.18
N THR A 157 1.03 10.44 -2.58
CA THR A 157 1.37 9.86 -3.89
C THR A 157 1.90 8.45 -3.70
N ASP A 158 1.87 7.62 -4.73
CA ASP A 158 2.39 6.27 -4.70
C ASP A 158 3.86 6.20 -5.13
N PHE A 159 4.64 5.37 -4.49
CA PHE A 159 6.09 5.24 -4.78
C PHE A 159 6.42 4.55 -6.10
N GLY A 160 5.57 3.62 -6.56
CA GLY A 160 5.86 2.72 -7.67
C GLY A 160 5.87 3.36 -9.04
N THR A 161 5.84 2.52 -10.06
CA THR A 161 5.61 2.96 -11.44
C THR A 161 4.14 3.21 -11.71
N LEU A 162 3.31 2.22 -11.38
CA LEU A 162 1.85 2.25 -11.55
C LEU A 162 1.15 1.61 -10.36
N THR A 163 0.00 2.16 -10.00
CA THR A 163 -0.98 1.51 -9.14
C THR A 163 -2.23 1.20 -9.95
N LEU A 164 -2.72 -0.03 -9.83
CA LEU A 164 -3.99 -0.50 -10.38
C LEU A 164 -4.95 -0.71 -9.22
N LEU A 165 -5.96 0.12 -9.11
CA LEU A 165 -6.92 0.08 -8.03
C LEU A 165 -8.28 -0.43 -8.53
N CYS A 166 -8.74 -1.53 -7.94
CA CYS A 166 -10.12 -2.00 -8.07
C CYS A 166 -10.92 -1.45 -6.88
N GLN A 167 -11.95 -0.67 -7.16
CA GLN A 167 -12.85 -0.13 -6.14
C GLN A 167 -14.13 -0.98 -6.06
N ASP A 168 -14.72 -1.01 -4.85
CA ASP A 168 -16.13 -1.38 -4.71
C ASP A 168 -17.04 -0.22 -5.14
N GLN A 169 -18.36 -0.34 -4.93
CA GLN A 169 -19.32 0.68 -5.34
C GLN A 169 -19.54 1.79 -4.28
N VAL A 170 -18.80 1.77 -3.17
CA VAL A 170 -18.96 2.76 -2.09
C VAL A 170 -18.34 4.11 -2.46
N GLY A 171 -17.20 4.11 -3.15
CA GLY A 171 -16.51 5.34 -3.57
C GLY A 171 -15.62 5.96 -2.47
N GLY A 172 -15.46 7.29 -2.52
CA GLY A 172 -14.65 8.04 -1.56
C GLY A 172 -13.22 8.32 -2.02
N LEU A 173 -12.78 7.77 -3.16
CA LEU A 173 -11.50 8.13 -3.75
C LEU A 173 -11.57 9.54 -4.34
N GLN A 174 -10.60 10.38 -3.99
CA GLN A 174 -10.41 11.70 -4.57
C GLN A 174 -9.01 11.85 -5.12
N VAL A 175 -8.90 12.51 -6.25
CA VAL A 175 -7.63 12.86 -6.92
C VAL A 175 -7.48 14.36 -6.99
N GLN A 176 -6.25 14.86 -6.90
CA GLN A 176 -5.99 16.29 -6.97
C GLN A 176 -5.68 16.69 -8.42
N ASP A 177 -6.40 17.68 -8.93
CA ASP A 177 -6.13 18.23 -10.25
C ASP A 177 -4.89 19.15 -10.27
N THR A 178 -4.53 19.64 -11.44
CA THR A 178 -3.38 20.54 -11.62
C THR A 178 -3.53 21.91 -10.95
N ASN A 179 -4.74 22.29 -10.53
CA ASN A 179 -5.05 23.53 -9.81
C ASN A 179 -5.10 23.32 -8.29
N GLY A 180 -4.81 22.09 -7.83
CA GLY A 180 -4.88 21.72 -6.42
C GLY A 180 -6.30 21.41 -5.92
N GLN A 181 -7.29 21.29 -6.80
CA GLN A 181 -8.66 20.93 -6.43
C GLN A 181 -8.83 19.41 -6.31
N TRP A 182 -9.56 18.98 -5.30
CA TRP A 182 -9.91 17.57 -5.11
C TRP A 182 -11.14 17.23 -5.93
N LEU A 183 -10.99 16.24 -6.80
CA LEU A 183 -12.06 15.72 -7.66
C LEU A 183 -12.39 14.29 -7.24
N GLU A 184 -13.68 13.96 -7.24
CA GLU A 184 -14.12 12.58 -7.01
C GLU A 184 -13.69 11.69 -8.18
N ALA A 185 -13.21 10.49 -7.86
CA ALA A 185 -13.00 9.40 -8.79
C ALA A 185 -14.03 8.29 -8.50
N PRO A 186 -15.28 8.45 -8.97
CA PRO A 186 -16.35 7.51 -8.64
C PRO A 186 -16.04 6.13 -9.20
N PRO A 187 -16.48 5.06 -8.50
CA PRO A 187 -16.32 3.72 -9.02
C PRO A 187 -17.14 3.51 -10.30
N ILE A 188 -16.52 2.84 -11.26
CA ILE A 188 -17.15 2.44 -12.51
C ILE A 188 -17.08 0.91 -12.57
N GLU A 189 -18.19 0.23 -12.69
CA GLU A 189 -18.24 -1.22 -12.74
C GLU A 189 -17.37 -1.77 -13.89
N GLY A 190 -16.58 -2.80 -13.60
CA GLY A 190 -15.70 -3.43 -14.58
C GLY A 190 -14.45 -2.63 -14.94
N SER A 191 -14.15 -1.55 -14.23
CA SER A 191 -12.97 -0.72 -14.46
C SER A 191 -11.93 -0.82 -13.35
N LEU A 192 -10.72 -0.35 -13.67
CA LEU A 192 -9.65 -0.09 -12.71
C LEU A 192 -9.29 1.40 -12.77
N VAL A 193 -9.06 1.99 -11.61
CA VAL A 193 -8.36 3.28 -11.57
C VAL A 193 -6.86 3.01 -11.71
N VAL A 194 -6.22 3.77 -12.59
CA VAL A 194 -4.78 3.67 -12.82
C VAL A 194 -4.15 5.01 -12.48
N ASN A 195 -3.18 5.01 -11.59
CA ASN A 195 -2.37 6.20 -11.32
C ASN A 195 -0.88 5.94 -11.53
N VAL A 196 -0.20 6.95 -12.00
CA VAL A 196 1.26 7.01 -12.12
C VAL A 196 1.83 7.21 -10.73
N GLY A 197 2.86 6.44 -10.39
CA GLY A 197 3.61 6.62 -9.16
C GLY A 197 4.87 7.47 -9.33
N ASP A 198 5.48 7.81 -8.21
CA ASP A 198 6.64 8.72 -8.15
C ASP A 198 7.85 8.21 -8.95
N LEU A 199 8.05 6.89 -8.99
CA LEU A 199 9.15 6.30 -9.73
C LEU A 199 9.01 6.55 -11.24
N LEU A 200 7.83 6.33 -11.83
CA LEU A 200 7.61 6.59 -13.25
C LEU A 200 7.65 8.10 -13.53
N SER A 201 7.12 8.92 -12.63
CA SER A 201 7.20 10.37 -12.74
C SER A 201 8.64 10.84 -12.79
N HIS A 202 9.47 10.37 -11.85
CA HIS A 202 10.90 10.69 -11.82
C HIS A 202 11.64 10.15 -13.05
N TRP A 203 11.37 8.92 -13.45
CA TRP A 203 12.01 8.27 -14.60
C TRP A 203 11.74 8.99 -15.91
N THR A 204 10.61 9.67 -16.01
CA THR A 204 10.19 10.42 -17.21
C THR A 204 10.40 11.93 -17.08
N ASP A 205 11.14 12.36 -16.06
CA ASP A 205 11.39 13.79 -15.75
C ASP A 205 10.09 14.61 -15.69
N GLY A 206 9.06 14.01 -15.07
CA GLY A 206 7.74 14.63 -14.88
C GLY A 206 6.86 14.70 -16.14
N ALA A 207 7.25 14.05 -17.25
CA ALA A 207 6.38 13.95 -18.42
C ALA A 207 5.08 13.22 -18.09
N TYR A 208 5.16 12.17 -17.25
CA TYR A 208 4.03 11.60 -16.55
C TYR A 208 4.10 12.00 -15.08
N LYS A 209 3.02 12.55 -14.54
CA LYS A 209 3.00 13.07 -13.17
C LYS A 209 2.37 12.08 -12.21
N SER A 210 3.01 11.88 -11.07
CA SER A 210 2.39 11.23 -9.93
C SER A 210 1.32 12.15 -9.35
N THR A 211 0.10 11.65 -9.27
CA THR A 211 -1.06 12.46 -8.88
C THR A 211 -1.38 12.24 -7.41
N PRO A 212 -1.41 13.32 -6.59
CA PRO A 212 -1.88 13.20 -5.21
C PRO A 212 -3.31 12.69 -5.16
N HIS A 213 -3.57 11.75 -4.26
CA HIS A 213 -4.89 11.19 -4.07
C HIS A 213 -5.14 10.87 -2.59
N ARG A 214 -6.40 10.70 -2.23
CA ARG A 214 -6.82 10.43 -0.86
C ARG A 214 -8.12 9.64 -0.87
N VAL A 215 -8.46 9.03 0.27
CA VAL A 215 -9.75 8.36 0.46
C VAL A 215 -10.51 9.03 1.60
N ILE A 216 -11.72 9.46 1.29
CA ILE A 216 -12.67 9.96 2.28
C ILE A 216 -13.64 8.82 2.57
N ASN A 217 -13.76 8.47 3.85
CA ASN A 217 -14.75 7.50 4.29
C ASN A 217 -15.93 8.23 4.91
N SER A 218 -16.80 8.76 4.05
CA SER A 218 -17.99 9.55 4.46
C SER A 218 -19.30 8.77 4.32
N SER A 219 -19.22 7.50 3.90
CA SER A 219 -20.41 6.77 3.47
C SER A 219 -21.32 6.29 4.59
N GLY A 220 -20.89 6.28 5.83
CA GLY A 220 -21.73 5.85 6.95
C GLY A 220 -22.35 4.43 6.84
N TYR A 221 -21.81 3.58 5.96
CA TYR A 221 -22.23 2.19 5.73
C TYR A 221 -21.17 1.21 6.14
#